data_f877b8232ac6a0a6e5ed3ddee0711eb5
#
_entry.id   f877b8232ac6a0a6e5ed3ddee0711eb5
#
_cell.length_a   1.000
_cell.length_b   1.000
_cell.length_c   1.000
_cell.angle_alpha   90.00
_cell.angle_beta   90.00
_cell.angle_gamma   90.00
#
_symmetry.space_group_name_H-M   'P 1'
#
loop_
_entity.id
_entity.type
_entity.pdbx_description
1 polymer ?
#
loop_
_entity_poly.entity_id
_entity_poly.type
_entity_poly.pdbx_seq_one_letter_code
_entity_poly.pdbx_strand_id
1 'polypeptide(L)'
;MVQLESAKDSNEHPYMNYLTVNVITIDSMELPRLDLLKLDVEGYECAALRGAKKTIKQHRPWIWAEYILSGQDNIKACFSGIKDYKFFQVDDQNMLCVPIEKFAQVQSADLTEI
;
A
#
# COMPACT_ATOMS: atom_id res chain seq x y z
N MET A 1 4.01 -3.78 -7.70
CA MET A 1 4.53 -2.80 -8.69
C MET A 1 3.81 -1.48 -8.48
N VAL A 2 4.57 -0.42 -8.28
CA VAL A 2 4.00 0.91 -8.25
C VAL A 2 3.99 1.44 -9.67
N GLN A 3 2.83 1.75 -10.17
CA GLN A 3 2.67 2.29 -11.52
C GLN A 3 2.30 3.76 -11.41
N LEU A 4 3.12 4.61 -11.99
CA LEU A 4 2.81 6.01 -12.19
C LEU A 4 2.40 6.21 -13.64
N GLU A 5 1.12 6.42 -13.86
CA GLU A 5 0.65 6.79 -15.18
C GLU A 5 0.62 8.30 -15.29
N SER A 6 1.26 8.81 -16.33
CA SER A 6 1.04 10.19 -16.71
C SER A 6 -0.39 10.30 -17.25
N ALA A 7 -1.09 11.34 -16.84
CA ALA A 7 -2.44 11.57 -17.31
C ALA A 7 -2.47 11.64 -18.84
N LYS A 8 -3.20 10.74 -19.45
CA LYS A 8 -3.47 10.77 -20.88
C LYS A 8 -4.79 11.47 -21.11
N ASP A 9 -4.76 12.75 -21.10
CA ASP A 9 -5.94 13.51 -21.52
C ASP A 9 -5.62 14.26 -22.81
N SER A 10 -5.24 13.51 -23.81
CA SER A 10 -4.83 14.03 -25.10
C SER A 10 -5.95 14.71 -25.86
N ASN A 11 -7.22 14.43 -25.53
CA ASN A 11 -8.37 15.03 -26.18
C ASN A 11 -8.72 16.42 -25.62
N GLU A 12 -8.50 16.60 -24.32
CA GLU A 12 -8.77 17.87 -23.65
C GLU A 12 -7.55 18.78 -23.60
N HIS A 13 -6.35 18.19 -23.65
CA HIS A 13 -5.09 18.92 -23.53
C HIS A 13 -4.12 18.51 -24.65
N PRO A 14 -4.40 18.89 -25.90
CA PRO A 14 -3.60 18.46 -27.05
C PRO A 14 -2.15 18.95 -27.00
N TYR A 15 -1.84 19.92 -26.14
CA TYR A 15 -0.48 20.44 -25.97
C TYR A 15 0.23 19.89 -24.74
N MET A 16 -0.43 18.95 -24.02
CA MET A 16 0.20 18.35 -22.85
C MET A 16 1.33 17.42 -23.26
N ASN A 17 2.49 17.64 -22.67
CA ASN A 17 3.64 16.77 -22.89
C ASN A 17 3.48 15.50 -22.02
N TYR A 18 3.79 14.37 -22.63
CA TYR A 18 3.83 13.09 -21.92
C TYR A 18 5.24 12.83 -21.40
N LEU A 19 5.31 12.39 -20.15
CA LEU A 19 6.54 11.91 -19.55
C LEU A 19 6.52 10.39 -19.57
N THR A 20 7.60 9.81 -20.04
CA THR A 20 7.82 8.37 -19.90
C THR A 20 8.57 8.13 -18.62
N VAL A 21 7.99 7.33 -17.74
CA VAL A 21 8.61 6.99 -16.46
C VAL A 21 8.77 5.48 -16.35
N ASN A 22 9.82 5.04 -15.69
CA ASN A 22 10.02 3.65 -15.38
C ASN A 22 9.12 3.24 -14.22
N VAL A 23 8.52 2.08 -14.36
CA VAL A 23 7.74 1.47 -13.28
C VAL A 23 8.61 0.42 -12.62
N ILE A 24 8.80 0.57 -11.30
CA ILE A 24 9.59 -0.36 -10.51
C ILE A 24 8.77 -0.91 -9.35
N THR A 25 9.14 -2.08 -8.85
CA THR A 25 8.55 -2.62 -7.63
C THR A 25 9.35 -2.15 -6.42
N ILE A 26 8.68 -2.13 -5.27
CA ILE A 26 9.37 -1.85 -4.00
C ILE A 26 10.44 -2.91 -3.76
N ASP A 27 10.15 -4.18 -4.08
CA ASP A 27 11.12 -5.26 -3.92
C ASP A 27 12.40 -5.01 -4.71
N SER A 28 12.29 -4.42 -5.91
CA SER A 28 13.45 -4.13 -6.75
C SER A 28 14.37 -3.06 -6.16
N MET A 29 13.88 -2.27 -5.22
CA MET A 29 14.67 -1.23 -4.57
C MET A 29 15.66 -1.80 -3.55
N GLU A 30 15.48 -3.05 -3.14
CA GLU A 30 16.35 -3.74 -2.17
C GLU A 30 16.60 -2.91 -0.92
N LEU A 31 15.50 -2.38 -0.33
CA LEU A 31 15.61 -1.51 0.84
C LEU A 31 16.27 -2.25 2.01
N PRO A 32 17.28 -1.65 2.65
CA PRO A 32 17.94 -2.29 3.80
C PRO A 32 17.07 -2.30 5.04
N ARG A 33 16.06 -1.42 5.09
CA ARG A 33 15.12 -1.29 6.20
C ARG A 33 13.82 -0.67 5.71
N LEU A 34 12.71 -1.15 6.26
CA LEU A 34 11.40 -0.54 6.01
C LEU A 34 10.56 -0.67 7.29
N ASP A 35 10.22 0.44 7.91
CA ASP A 35 9.45 0.48 9.15
C ASP A 35 7.98 0.83 8.92
N LEU A 36 7.70 1.70 7.96
CA LEU A 36 6.36 2.14 7.62
C LEU A 36 6.22 2.28 6.11
N LEU A 37 5.16 1.70 5.58
CA LEU A 37 4.79 1.85 4.18
C LEU A 37 3.42 2.53 4.11
N LYS A 38 3.38 3.72 3.54
CA LYS A 38 2.12 4.41 3.29
C LYS A 38 1.73 4.22 1.83
N LEU A 39 0.54 3.69 1.61
CA LEU A 39 -0.01 3.45 0.27
C LEU A 39 -1.22 4.34 0.04
N ASP A 40 -1.05 5.32 -0.84
CA ASP A 40 -2.09 6.21 -1.31
C ASP A 40 -1.90 6.35 -2.82
N VAL A 41 -2.27 5.30 -3.54
CA VAL A 41 -1.98 5.15 -4.97
C VAL A 41 -3.25 4.95 -5.80
N GLU A 42 -4.34 5.54 -5.37
CA GLU A 42 -5.57 5.70 -6.14
C GLU A 42 -6.08 4.39 -6.76
N GLY A 43 -6.24 3.35 -5.95
CA GLY A 43 -6.74 2.04 -6.38
C GLY A 43 -5.68 1.01 -6.74
N TYR A 44 -4.40 1.40 -6.76
CA TYR A 44 -3.29 0.49 -7.06
C TYR A 44 -2.63 -0.11 -5.81
N GLU A 45 -3.28 -0.03 -4.65
CA GLU A 45 -2.74 -0.51 -3.38
C GLU A 45 -2.34 -1.99 -3.43
N CYS A 46 -3.19 -2.82 -4.04
CA CYS A 46 -2.89 -4.25 -4.18
C CYS A 46 -1.71 -4.53 -5.10
N ALA A 47 -1.61 -3.77 -6.19
CA ALA A 47 -0.45 -3.90 -7.08
C ALA A 47 0.84 -3.52 -6.36
N ALA A 48 0.79 -2.45 -5.55
CA ALA A 48 1.93 -2.03 -4.74
C ALA A 48 2.31 -3.09 -3.70
N LEU A 49 1.33 -3.69 -3.03
CA LEU A 49 1.56 -4.75 -2.06
C LEU A 49 2.20 -5.98 -2.71
N ARG A 50 1.72 -6.37 -3.88
CA ARG A 50 2.32 -7.49 -4.62
C ARG A 50 3.78 -7.21 -4.97
N GLY A 51 4.08 -6.00 -5.39
CA GLY A 51 5.45 -5.59 -5.72
C GLY A 51 6.34 -5.35 -4.50
N ALA A 52 5.79 -5.36 -3.30
CA ALA A 52 6.50 -5.19 -2.05
C ALA A 52 6.51 -6.46 -1.19
N LYS A 53 5.98 -7.55 -1.69
CA LYS A 53 5.74 -8.75 -0.88
C LYS A 53 7.01 -9.26 -0.19
N LYS A 54 8.10 -9.34 -0.91
CA LYS A 54 9.38 -9.79 -0.37
C LYS A 54 9.88 -8.83 0.72
N THR A 55 9.83 -7.54 0.44
CA THR A 55 10.25 -6.49 1.39
C THR A 55 9.41 -6.51 2.65
N ILE A 56 8.08 -6.64 2.49
CA ILE A 56 7.15 -6.71 3.63
C ILE A 56 7.44 -7.96 4.49
N LYS A 57 7.66 -9.10 3.86
CA LYS A 57 7.97 -10.33 4.58
C LYS A 57 9.30 -10.24 5.33
N GLN A 58 10.27 -9.56 4.74
CA GLN A 58 11.60 -9.41 5.33
C GLN A 58 11.63 -8.41 6.47
N HIS A 59 11.02 -7.24 6.29
CA HIS A 59 11.14 -6.12 7.22
C HIS A 59 9.94 -5.92 8.13
N ARG A 60 8.81 -6.56 7.82
CA ARG A 60 7.61 -6.52 8.65
C ARG A 60 7.19 -5.09 9.03
N PRO A 61 7.02 -4.18 8.05
CA PRO A 61 6.64 -2.80 8.33
C PRO A 61 5.20 -2.68 8.77
N TRP A 62 4.88 -1.57 9.44
CA TRP A 62 3.51 -1.09 9.52
C TRP A 62 3.10 -0.62 8.13
N ILE A 63 1.84 -0.87 7.74
CA ILE A 63 1.33 -0.46 6.43
C ILE A 63 0.07 0.36 6.64
N TRP A 64 0.11 1.59 6.14
CA TRP A 64 -1.03 2.50 6.13
C TRP A 64 -1.55 2.57 4.71
N ALA A 65 -2.79 2.13 4.49
CA ALA A 65 -3.35 2.08 3.15
C ALA A 65 -4.69 2.83 3.09
N GLU A 66 -4.85 3.67 2.08
CA GLU A 66 -6.14 4.21 1.73
C GLU A 66 -6.95 3.12 1.02
N TYR A 67 -8.22 2.93 1.42
CA TYR A 67 -9.02 1.83 0.90
C TYR A 67 -10.26 2.28 0.11
N ILE A 68 -10.41 3.56 -0.16
CA ILE A 68 -11.63 4.08 -0.81
C ILE A 68 -11.88 3.38 -2.15
N LEU A 69 -10.88 3.28 -3.00
CA LEU A 69 -11.03 2.71 -4.33
C LEU A 69 -10.83 1.20 -4.35
N SER A 70 -9.90 0.69 -3.55
CA SER A 70 -9.60 -0.75 -3.53
C SER A 70 -10.56 -1.55 -2.67
N GLY A 71 -11.05 -0.97 -1.56
CA GLY A 71 -11.88 -1.65 -0.58
C GLY A 71 -11.06 -2.41 0.48
N GLN A 72 -11.57 -2.44 1.72
CA GLN A 72 -10.90 -3.10 2.84
C GLN A 72 -10.67 -4.59 2.59
N ASP A 73 -11.69 -5.29 2.15
CA ASP A 73 -11.61 -6.74 1.94
C ASP A 73 -10.62 -7.10 0.83
N ASN A 74 -10.58 -6.29 -0.21
CA ASN A 74 -9.66 -6.49 -1.30
C ASN A 74 -8.21 -6.28 -0.85
N ILE A 75 -7.95 -5.25 -0.07
CA ILE A 75 -6.60 -4.99 0.47
C ILE A 75 -6.18 -6.13 1.39
N LYS A 76 -7.06 -6.59 2.28
CA LYS A 76 -6.76 -7.74 3.14
C LYS A 76 -6.41 -8.97 2.32
N ALA A 77 -7.18 -9.24 1.26
CA ALA A 77 -6.92 -10.37 0.37
C ALA A 77 -5.57 -10.28 -0.34
N CYS A 78 -5.09 -9.06 -0.58
CA CYS A 78 -3.80 -8.84 -1.24
C CYS A 78 -2.59 -9.12 -0.33
N PHE A 79 -2.82 -9.42 0.94
CA PHE A 79 -1.80 -9.95 1.85
C PHE A 79 -1.61 -11.47 1.70
N SER A 80 -2.18 -12.08 0.67
CA SER A 80 -1.98 -13.51 0.41
C SER A 80 -0.49 -13.84 0.34
N GLY A 81 -0.08 -14.80 1.17
CA GLY A 81 1.34 -15.17 1.31
C GLY A 81 2.14 -14.27 2.26
N ILE A 82 1.53 -13.21 2.79
CA ILE A 82 2.11 -12.39 3.84
C ILE A 82 1.33 -12.70 5.12
N LYS A 83 1.98 -13.40 6.05
CA LYS A 83 1.29 -13.93 7.23
C LYS A 83 1.38 -12.99 8.42
N ASP A 84 0.43 -13.17 9.33
CA ASP A 84 0.48 -12.60 10.68
C ASP A 84 0.45 -11.09 10.70
N TYR A 85 -0.46 -10.51 9.91
CA TYR A 85 -0.83 -9.11 9.99
C TYR A 85 -2.24 -8.98 10.57
N LYS A 86 -2.43 -7.99 11.42
CA LYS A 86 -3.74 -7.55 11.88
C LYS A 86 -4.14 -6.28 11.15
N PHE A 87 -5.43 -6.11 10.94
CA PHE A 87 -5.98 -4.99 10.16
C PHE A 87 -6.92 -4.17 11.01
N PHE A 88 -6.78 -2.86 10.93
CA PHE A 88 -7.60 -1.92 11.69
C PHE A 88 -8.13 -0.84 10.77
N GLN A 89 -9.39 -0.45 10.99
CA GLN A 89 -9.92 0.75 10.38
C GLN A 89 -9.49 1.95 11.22
N VAL A 90 -8.86 2.92 10.58
CA VAL A 90 -8.44 4.16 11.24
C VAL A 90 -9.56 5.20 11.11
N ASP A 91 -10.08 5.36 9.91
CA ASP A 91 -11.16 6.30 9.60
C ASP A 91 -11.93 5.79 8.37
N ASP A 92 -12.78 6.64 7.78
CA ASP A 92 -13.61 6.25 6.63
C ASP A 92 -12.79 5.99 5.35
N GLN A 93 -11.51 6.29 5.35
CA GLN A 93 -10.67 6.24 4.16
C GLN A 93 -9.43 5.36 4.31
N ASN A 94 -8.96 5.16 5.53
CA ASN A 94 -7.65 4.57 5.79
C ASN A 94 -7.73 3.36 6.71
N MET A 95 -6.88 2.40 6.45
CA MET A 95 -6.67 1.24 7.30
C MET A 95 -5.20 1.10 7.66
N LEU A 96 -4.95 0.54 8.83
CA LEU A 96 -3.62 0.24 9.33
C LEU A 96 -3.43 -1.26 9.40
N CYS A 97 -2.36 -1.74 8.80
CA CYS A 97 -1.98 -3.15 8.81
C CYS A 97 -0.75 -3.29 9.69
N VAL A 98 -0.87 -4.10 10.75
CA VAL A 98 0.15 -4.21 11.79
C VAL A 98 0.66 -5.65 11.88
N PRO A 99 1.99 -5.87 11.77
CA PRO A 99 2.54 -7.19 12.04
C PRO A 99 2.18 -7.62 13.46
N ILE A 100 1.79 -8.88 13.63
CA ILE A 100 1.30 -9.37 14.92
C ILE A 100 2.34 -9.19 16.05
N GLU A 101 3.62 -9.31 15.73
CA GLU A 101 4.71 -9.12 16.69
C GLU A 101 4.86 -7.66 17.15
N LYS A 102 4.25 -6.72 16.43
CA LYS A 102 4.26 -5.29 16.77
C LYS A 102 2.92 -4.81 17.32
N PHE A 103 1.96 -5.71 17.47
CA PHE A 103 0.61 -5.35 17.91
C PHE A 103 0.59 -4.70 19.30
N ALA A 104 1.47 -5.10 20.20
CA ALA A 104 1.56 -4.53 21.51
C ALA A 104 1.91 -3.03 21.53
N GLN A 105 2.42 -2.50 20.41
CA GLN A 105 2.72 -1.08 20.26
C GLN A 105 1.49 -0.25 19.89
N VAL A 106 0.38 -0.91 19.52
CA VAL A 106 -0.88 -0.22 19.21
C VAL A 106 -1.57 0.15 20.50
N GLN A 107 -1.70 1.44 20.78
CA GLN A 107 -2.28 1.95 22.01
C GLN A 107 -3.52 2.81 21.78
N SER A 108 -3.99 2.92 20.55
CA SER A 108 -5.14 3.75 20.24
C SER A 108 -6.45 3.01 20.47
N ALA A 109 -7.32 3.61 21.27
CA ALA A 109 -8.69 3.12 21.45
C ALA A 109 -9.58 3.45 20.24
N ASP A 110 -9.11 4.27 19.31
CA ASP A 110 -9.89 4.72 18.17
C ASP A 110 -9.79 3.78 16.96
N LEU A 111 -9.01 2.71 17.08
CA LEU A 111 -8.85 1.74 16.01
C LEU A 111 -9.85 0.60 16.17
N THR A 112 -10.53 0.29 15.09
CA THR A 112 -11.47 -0.85 15.02
C THR A 112 -10.83 -1.96 14.20
N GLU A 113 -10.65 -3.12 14.83
CA GLU A 113 -10.13 -4.29 14.11
C GLU A 113 -11.13 -4.79 13.08
N ILE A 114 -10.65 -5.08 11.89
CA ILE A 114 -11.48 -5.50 10.75
C ILE A 114 -11.04 -6.84 10.17
#